data_64d62a6e2a65008114cd29ea76dad340
#
_entry.id   64d62a6e2a65008114cd29ea76dad340
#
_cell.length_a   1.000
_cell.length_b   1.000
_cell.length_c   1.000
_cell.angle_alpha   90.00
_cell.angle_beta   90.00
_cell.angle_gamma   90.00
#
_symmetry.space_group_name_H-M   'P 1'
#
loop_
_entity.id
_entity.type
_entity.pdbx_description
1 polymer ?
#
loop_
_entity_poly.entity_id
_entity_poly.type
_entity_poly.pdbx_seq_one_letter_code
_entity_poly.pdbx_strand_id
1 'polypeptide(L)'
;MSNENNNLQNEETNERIDSEVISDIGNCDNDGAQLSDEIGEERDSDTAPDVSPAEKKVKKESRISLKAYLFSTVAIILATLLLTYSICAEVFRAKYADNIVVQQQEAPPKKTGIDLINEYIDKYFYADCDKNEMRAAALKAYVEATGDPYAEYYTLEELIEMNSESLSTMCGIGVNITGEVVDYNGEATPVVHIFNVAKNSPALESGLLAGDLIYSIKTDDGVKKISEIGYDAALDALLGKEGTPVEFTILRSTADGGYEEKAITAVRRIVESASVFAERLKSDASVGIVNILDFNYKTPVQFEAAVEELKAAGCDKFIFDLRGNLGGYEVAIGAVLSFFLDEGDVYIQTKDRDGKVEQSTITPVEYEEEGLKGCNIVKEKIGIYKDLNAVVLCNYNTASASELFVADLRDYGISKIVGVTTRGKGCLQRTYYLNGGFLGAVRLTTHMYYSGKDTELVGYDKVGIEPDVRVELGEEQSRVSIHIVPHSEDAQLMAAVDLFK
;
A
#
# COMPACT_ATOMS: atom_id res chain seq x y z
N MET A 1 -0.27 6.67 -32.20
CA MET A 1 1.11 6.56 -31.67
C MET A 1 1.33 7.39 -30.41
N SER A 2 0.35 8.16 -29.95
CA SER A 2 0.46 9.00 -28.72
C SER A 2 -0.34 8.48 -27.51
N ASN A 3 -1.09 7.38 -27.65
CA ASN A 3 -1.92 6.84 -26.57
C ASN A 3 -1.28 5.65 -25.81
N GLU A 4 -0.20 5.07 -26.29
CA GLU A 4 0.45 3.95 -25.61
C GLU A 4 1.39 4.40 -24.48
N ASN A 5 1.91 5.62 -24.54
CA ASN A 5 2.84 6.12 -23.51
C ASN A 5 2.13 6.61 -22.22
N ASN A 6 0.87 7.05 -22.31
CA ASN A 6 0.16 7.53 -21.12
C ASN A 6 -0.36 6.40 -20.21
N ASN A 7 -0.54 5.18 -20.74
CA ASN A 7 -0.94 4.04 -19.93
C ASN A 7 0.22 3.44 -19.13
N LEU A 8 1.46 3.59 -19.59
CA LEU A 8 2.63 3.06 -18.89
C LEU A 8 2.98 3.85 -17.62
N GLN A 9 2.75 5.17 -17.61
CA GLN A 9 3.04 6.00 -16.44
C GLN A 9 2.05 5.80 -15.28
N ASN A 10 0.78 5.46 -15.58
CA ASN A 10 -0.20 5.13 -14.54
C ASN A 10 0.01 3.74 -13.90
N GLU A 11 0.79 2.86 -14.54
CA GLU A 11 1.14 1.55 -13.99
C GLU A 11 2.19 1.64 -12.88
N GLU A 12 3.08 2.63 -12.93
CA GLU A 12 4.20 2.75 -11.98
C GLU A 12 3.79 3.24 -10.58
N THR A 13 2.65 3.89 -10.45
CA THR A 13 2.27 4.53 -9.18
C THR A 13 1.54 3.63 -8.19
N ASN A 14 0.92 2.53 -8.62
CA ASN A 14 0.08 1.70 -7.76
C ASN A 14 0.77 0.43 -7.20
N GLU A 15 1.97 0.06 -7.66
CA GLU A 15 2.65 -1.17 -7.24
C GLU A 15 3.65 -1.00 -6.08
N ARG A 16 3.63 0.12 -5.36
CA ARG A 16 4.77 0.62 -4.61
C ARG A 16 4.88 0.27 -3.13
N ILE A 17 4.13 -0.68 -2.59
CA ILE A 17 4.42 -1.20 -1.24
C ILE A 17 4.31 -2.72 -1.25
N ASP A 18 5.42 -3.37 -1.10
CA ASP A 18 5.49 -4.82 -0.95
C ASP A 18 5.19 -5.24 0.47
N SER A 19 4.51 -6.37 0.60
CA SER A 19 4.24 -7.07 1.85
C SER A 19 5.50 -7.43 2.67
N GLU A 20 6.71 -7.29 2.10
CA GLU A 20 7.97 -7.67 2.75
C GLU A 20 8.48 -6.71 3.82
N VAL A 21 8.14 -5.43 3.78
CA VAL A 21 8.43 -4.53 4.92
C VAL A 21 7.72 -5.05 6.18
N ILE A 22 6.71 -5.87 5.98
CA ILE A 22 5.83 -6.43 7.00
C ILE A 22 6.28 -7.82 7.46
N SER A 23 6.85 -8.66 6.57
CA SER A 23 7.29 -10.01 6.94
C SER A 23 8.57 -10.04 7.76
N ASP A 24 9.45 -9.04 7.61
CA ASP A 24 10.69 -8.93 8.40
C ASP A 24 10.45 -8.40 9.83
N ILE A 25 9.29 -7.79 10.10
CA ILE A 25 8.91 -7.37 11.45
C ILE A 25 8.20 -8.50 12.22
N GLY A 26 7.64 -9.49 11.52
CA GLY A 26 6.91 -10.62 12.10
C GLY A 26 7.75 -11.84 12.49
N ASN A 27 9.01 -11.95 12.07
CA ASN A 27 9.90 -13.06 12.40
C ASN A 27 10.91 -12.72 13.50
N CYS A 28 10.45 -12.21 14.62
CA CYS A 28 11.18 -12.34 15.89
C CYS A 28 10.82 -13.72 16.46
N ASP A 29 11.72 -14.65 16.24
CA ASP A 29 11.64 -16.02 16.71
C ASP A 29 11.28 -16.10 18.19
N ASN A 30 10.16 -16.73 18.45
CA ASN A 30 9.71 -17.17 19.77
C ASN A 30 10.46 -18.45 20.15
N ASP A 31 11.75 -18.34 20.49
CA ASP A 31 12.43 -19.41 21.20
C ASP A 31 12.08 -19.33 22.70
N GLY A 32 10.90 -19.82 23.00
CA GLY A 32 10.45 -20.11 24.34
C GLY A 32 11.16 -21.34 24.88
N ALA A 33 12.25 -21.15 25.60
CA ALA A 33 12.84 -22.19 26.42
C ALA A 33 11.90 -22.52 27.58
N GLN A 34 11.30 -23.68 27.51
CA GLN A 34 10.64 -24.34 28.63
C GLN A 34 11.69 -24.67 29.69
N LEU A 35 11.57 -24.10 30.87
CA LEU A 35 12.17 -24.60 32.09
C LEU A 35 11.08 -25.31 32.89
N SER A 36 11.18 -26.61 32.92
CA SER A 36 10.38 -27.52 33.74
C SER A 36 10.71 -27.37 35.22
N ASP A 37 9.67 -27.18 36.02
CA ASP A 37 9.68 -27.33 37.46
C ASP A 37 10.02 -28.79 37.87
N GLU A 38 11.00 -28.96 38.72
CA GLU A 38 11.06 -30.12 39.61
C GLU A 38 11.05 -29.67 41.06
N ILE A 39 9.97 -30.05 41.73
CA ILE A 39 9.74 -29.96 43.15
C ILE A 39 10.41 -31.19 43.78
N GLY A 40 11.28 -30.99 44.75
CA GLY A 40 11.79 -32.01 45.60
C GLY A 40 11.74 -31.56 47.07
N GLU A 41 10.70 -32.06 47.77
CA GLU A 41 10.67 -32.05 49.24
C GLU A 41 11.67 -33.00 49.81
N GLU A 42 12.41 -32.59 50.84
CA GLU A 42 12.74 -33.50 51.95
C GLU A 42 12.95 -32.77 53.25
N ARG A 43 12.31 -33.32 54.29
CA ARG A 43 12.28 -32.91 55.70
C ARG A 43 13.46 -33.49 56.45
N ASP A 44 13.69 -32.92 57.55
CA ASP A 44 13.96 -33.38 58.90
C ASP A 44 15.31 -32.95 59.51
N SER A 45 15.18 -32.39 60.56
CA SER A 45 15.14 -32.65 62.01
C SER A 45 16.32 -32.01 62.77
N ASP A 46 15.90 -31.35 63.84
CA ASP A 46 16.47 -31.27 65.18
C ASP A 46 17.94 -30.97 65.42
N THR A 47 18.22 -29.91 66.10
CA THR A 47 18.48 -29.86 67.55
C THR A 47 19.01 -28.48 67.99
N ALA A 48 18.39 -27.96 69.00
CA ALA A 48 18.95 -26.89 69.86
C ALA A 48 19.84 -27.54 70.92
N PRO A 49 20.79 -26.87 71.49
CA PRO A 49 20.56 -26.19 72.77
C PRO A 49 21.38 -24.90 72.95
N ASP A 50 20.73 -23.95 73.52
CA ASP A 50 20.92 -23.38 74.88
C ASP A 50 22.15 -22.50 75.18
N VAL A 51 21.82 -21.42 75.90
CA VAL A 51 22.53 -20.66 76.95
C VAL A 51 23.26 -19.34 76.59
N SER A 52 22.48 -18.31 76.85
CA SER A 52 22.71 -17.19 77.81
C SER A 52 23.70 -16.03 77.51
N PRO A 53 23.59 -14.87 78.19
CA PRO A 53 23.61 -13.60 77.51
C PRO A 53 24.91 -12.78 77.87
N ALA A 54 25.28 -11.97 76.91
CA ALA A 54 26.27 -10.93 77.23
C ALA A 54 26.02 -9.63 76.45
N GLU A 55 25.76 -8.65 77.22
CA GLU A 55 26.07 -7.22 77.10
C GLU A 55 25.81 -6.47 75.80
N LYS A 56 24.86 -5.58 75.92
CA LYS A 56 24.61 -4.44 75.01
C LYS A 56 25.77 -3.50 74.96
N LYS A 57 26.47 -3.45 73.80
CA LYS A 57 27.24 -2.24 73.43
C LYS A 57 26.42 -1.52 72.36
N VAL A 58 25.89 -0.36 72.73
CA VAL A 58 25.26 0.61 71.86
C VAL A 58 26.27 1.10 70.84
N LYS A 59 26.17 0.68 69.60
CA LYS A 59 26.89 1.28 68.47
C LYS A 59 26.22 2.58 68.07
N LYS A 60 26.93 3.69 68.19
CA LYS A 60 26.58 5.00 67.68
C LYS A 60 26.35 4.93 66.21
N GLU A 61 25.08 5.12 65.75
CA GLU A 61 24.74 5.26 64.33
C GLU A 61 25.48 6.49 63.79
N SER A 62 26.44 6.28 62.91
CA SER A 62 27.03 7.35 62.12
C SER A 62 26.03 7.74 61.01
N ARG A 63 25.36 8.87 61.17
CA ARG A 63 24.53 9.48 60.14
C ARG A 63 25.41 9.89 58.96
N ILE A 64 25.40 9.13 57.88
CA ILE A 64 26.02 9.49 56.61
C ILE A 64 25.36 10.78 56.11
N SER A 65 26.16 11.80 55.83
CA SER A 65 25.61 13.06 55.33
C SER A 65 24.92 12.83 53.97
N LEU A 66 23.80 13.49 53.74
CA LEU A 66 23.06 13.39 52.47
C LEU A 66 23.92 13.63 51.22
N LYS A 67 24.93 14.50 51.36
CA LYS A 67 25.94 14.75 50.32
C LYS A 67 26.83 13.54 50.02
N ALA A 68 27.27 12.82 51.09
CA ALA A 68 28.06 11.61 50.93
C ALA A 68 27.26 10.47 50.34
N TYR A 69 25.96 10.36 50.67
CA TYR A 69 25.03 9.38 50.08
C TYR A 69 24.80 9.69 48.59
N LEU A 70 24.54 10.94 48.22
CA LEU A 70 24.39 11.35 46.82
C LEU A 70 25.67 11.11 46.00
N PHE A 71 26.83 11.40 46.56
CA PHE A 71 28.11 11.17 45.89
C PHE A 71 28.38 9.68 45.67
N SER A 72 28.05 8.83 46.63
CA SER A 72 28.23 7.39 46.52
C SER A 72 27.24 6.77 45.51
N THR A 73 25.98 7.24 45.45
CA THR A 73 25.01 6.75 44.44
C THR A 73 25.39 7.14 43.03
N VAL A 74 25.87 8.37 42.82
CA VAL A 74 26.38 8.81 41.50
C VAL A 74 27.62 8.00 41.10
N ALA A 75 28.52 7.76 42.01
CA ALA A 75 29.74 6.95 41.76
C ALA A 75 29.39 5.48 41.41
N ILE A 76 28.40 4.90 42.08
CA ILE A 76 27.94 3.53 41.80
C ILE A 76 27.28 3.49 40.40
N ILE A 77 26.42 4.46 40.03
CA ILE A 77 25.80 4.54 38.71
C ILE A 77 26.85 4.66 37.61
N LEU A 78 27.85 5.53 37.79
CA LEU A 78 28.97 5.69 36.84
C LEU A 78 29.80 4.41 36.71
N ALA A 79 30.11 3.75 37.82
CA ALA A 79 30.85 2.49 37.81
C ALA A 79 30.06 1.37 37.12
N THR A 80 28.76 1.32 37.36
CA THR A 80 27.87 0.33 36.69
C THR A 80 27.79 0.59 35.18
N LEU A 81 27.67 1.85 34.76
CA LEU A 81 27.67 2.22 33.35
C LEU A 81 28.99 1.87 32.65
N LEU A 82 30.14 2.15 33.30
CA LEU A 82 31.45 1.79 32.77
C LEU A 82 31.67 0.29 32.70
N LEU A 83 31.21 -0.45 33.70
CA LEU A 83 31.30 -1.91 33.71
C LEU A 83 30.42 -2.53 32.61
N THR A 84 29.19 -2.05 32.49
CA THR A 84 28.26 -2.48 31.42
C THR A 84 28.83 -2.19 30.03
N TYR A 85 29.38 -0.96 29.84
CA TYR A 85 30.03 -0.60 28.57
C TYR A 85 31.23 -1.53 28.28
N SER A 86 32.07 -1.81 29.26
CA SER A 86 33.23 -2.71 29.09
C SER A 86 32.80 -4.14 28.75
N ILE A 87 31.78 -4.67 29.41
CA ILE A 87 31.25 -6.01 29.14
C ILE A 87 30.65 -6.04 27.73
N CYS A 88 29.83 -5.05 27.36
CA CYS A 88 29.27 -4.95 26.01
C CYS A 88 30.38 -4.83 24.96
N ALA A 89 31.42 -4.04 25.21
CA ALA A 89 32.53 -3.91 24.27
C ALA A 89 33.32 -5.22 24.10
N GLU A 90 33.54 -5.99 25.19
CA GLU A 90 34.20 -7.30 25.11
C GLU A 90 33.34 -8.35 24.45
N VAL A 91 32.03 -8.39 24.73
CA VAL A 91 31.09 -9.27 24.04
C VAL A 91 31.03 -8.93 22.57
N PHE A 92 30.98 -7.64 22.21
CA PHE A 92 31.01 -7.18 20.85
C PHE A 92 32.30 -7.60 20.14
N ARG A 93 33.47 -7.37 20.78
CA ARG A 93 34.75 -7.82 20.25
C ARG A 93 34.81 -9.32 20.06
N ALA A 94 34.38 -10.12 21.06
CA ALA A 94 34.39 -11.57 20.98
C ALA A 94 33.44 -12.09 19.87
N LYS A 95 32.28 -11.46 19.67
CA LYS A 95 31.31 -11.84 18.64
C LYS A 95 31.77 -11.49 17.22
N TYR A 96 32.56 -10.44 17.05
CA TYR A 96 32.97 -9.93 15.74
C TYR A 96 34.47 -10.08 15.45
N ALA A 97 35.28 -10.57 16.41
CA ALA A 97 36.73 -10.76 16.23
C ALA A 97 37.05 -11.72 15.07
N ASP A 98 36.31 -12.83 14.98
CA ASP A 98 36.52 -13.80 13.90
C ASP A 98 36.15 -13.23 12.54
N ASN A 99 35.12 -12.38 12.44
CA ASN A 99 34.76 -11.69 11.20
C ASN A 99 35.81 -10.65 10.78
N ILE A 100 36.48 -10.00 11.73
CA ILE A 100 37.53 -9.02 11.43
C ILE A 100 38.81 -9.72 10.95
N VAL A 101 39.11 -10.87 11.51
CA VAL A 101 40.31 -11.64 11.14
C VAL A 101 40.13 -12.31 9.75
N VAL A 102 38.90 -12.76 9.41
CA VAL A 102 38.61 -13.34 8.11
C VAL A 102 38.66 -12.28 6.98
N GLN A 103 38.29 -11.02 7.29
CA GLN A 103 38.40 -9.95 6.27
C GLN A 103 39.85 -9.51 5.98
N GLN A 104 40.82 -9.83 6.83
CA GLN A 104 42.22 -9.47 6.58
C GLN A 104 43.01 -10.47 5.72
N GLN A 105 42.44 -11.62 5.38
CA GLN A 105 43.11 -12.65 4.57
C GLN A 105 42.49 -12.89 3.18
N GLU A 106 41.43 -12.17 2.80
CA GLU A 106 40.97 -12.22 1.40
C GLU A 106 41.91 -11.41 0.52
N ALA A 107 42.38 -12.03 -0.55
CA ALA A 107 43.07 -11.32 -1.63
C ALA A 107 42.20 -10.13 -2.05
N PRO A 108 42.78 -8.96 -2.38
CA PRO A 108 41.98 -7.79 -2.76
C PRO A 108 40.97 -8.23 -3.84
N PRO A 109 39.67 -7.87 -3.67
CA PRO A 109 38.63 -8.35 -4.56
C PRO A 109 39.07 -8.04 -6.00
N LYS A 110 38.98 -9.04 -6.86
CA LYS A 110 39.26 -8.83 -8.29
C LYS A 110 38.35 -7.72 -8.77
N LYS A 111 38.96 -6.63 -9.30
CA LYS A 111 38.18 -5.52 -9.86
C LYS A 111 37.21 -6.03 -10.90
N THR A 112 35.97 -5.60 -10.75
CA THR A 112 34.93 -5.87 -11.74
C THR A 112 35.15 -5.05 -13.01
N GLY A 113 34.48 -5.38 -14.11
CA GLY A 113 34.49 -4.57 -15.32
C GLY A 113 34.08 -3.12 -15.07
N ILE A 114 33.11 -2.90 -14.19
CA ILE A 114 32.64 -1.57 -13.79
C ILE A 114 33.73 -0.79 -13.06
N ASP A 115 34.49 -1.42 -12.17
CA ASP A 115 35.59 -0.78 -11.45
C ASP A 115 36.69 -0.31 -12.42
N LEU A 116 37.01 -1.13 -13.42
CA LEU A 116 38.01 -0.78 -14.46
C LEU A 116 37.48 0.35 -15.36
N ILE A 117 36.22 0.33 -15.75
CA ILE A 117 35.59 1.41 -16.52
C ILE A 117 35.65 2.72 -15.73
N ASN A 118 35.31 2.72 -14.47
CA ASN A 118 35.38 3.90 -13.60
C ASN A 118 36.82 4.46 -13.53
N GLU A 119 37.84 3.59 -13.41
CA GLU A 119 39.24 4.04 -13.44
C GLU A 119 39.65 4.69 -14.78
N TYR A 120 39.15 4.15 -15.90
CA TYR A 120 39.45 4.76 -17.22
C TYR A 120 38.69 6.08 -17.39
N ILE A 121 37.45 6.18 -16.92
CA ILE A 121 36.73 7.45 -16.93
C ILE A 121 37.46 8.48 -16.09
N ASP A 122 37.87 8.15 -14.86
CA ASP A 122 38.63 9.05 -13.99
C ASP A 122 39.95 9.53 -14.63
N LYS A 123 40.58 8.67 -15.40
CA LYS A 123 41.90 8.95 -15.97
C LYS A 123 41.89 9.64 -17.33
N TYR A 124 40.85 9.37 -18.12
CA TYR A 124 40.90 9.73 -19.55
C TYR A 124 39.67 10.50 -20.04
N PHE A 125 38.55 10.48 -19.32
CA PHE A 125 37.39 11.23 -19.75
C PHE A 125 37.61 12.74 -19.57
N TYR A 126 37.26 13.53 -20.58
CA TYR A 126 37.63 14.94 -20.65
C TYR A 126 36.64 15.86 -19.87
N ALA A 127 35.44 15.38 -19.54
CA ALA A 127 34.39 16.15 -18.90
C ALA A 127 34.10 15.60 -17.48
N ASP A 128 33.48 16.42 -16.67
CA ASP A 128 32.95 15.98 -15.40
C ASP A 128 31.70 15.08 -15.62
N CYS A 129 31.53 14.06 -14.79
CA CYS A 129 30.38 13.19 -14.82
C CYS A 129 29.96 12.80 -13.37
N ASP A 130 28.65 12.66 -13.15
CA ASP A 130 28.13 12.16 -11.88
C ASP A 130 28.20 10.63 -11.86
N LYS A 131 29.05 10.11 -11.00
CA LYS A 131 29.25 8.65 -10.86
C LYS A 131 28.08 7.96 -10.16
N ASN A 132 27.28 8.68 -9.38
CA ASN A 132 26.12 8.11 -8.73
C ASN A 132 25.01 7.93 -9.75
N GLU A 133 24.78 8.93 -10.61
CA GLU A 133 23.85 8.79 -11.74
C GLU A 133 24.28 7.67 -12.69
N MET A 134 25.57 7.59 -13.03
CA MET A 134 26.10 6.52 -13.88
C MET A 134 25.90 5.14 -13.26
N ARG A 135 26.09 5.02 -11.95
CA ARG A 135 25.89 3.76 -11.23
C ARG A 135 24.42 3.39 -11.19
N ALA A 136 23.54 4.33 -10.88
CA ALA A 136 22.10 4.12 -10.88
C ALA A 136 21.60 3.66 -12.24
N ALA A 137 22.02 4.35 -13.33
CA ALA A 137 21.68 3.97 -14.70
C ALA A 137 22.17 2.55 -15.05
N ALA A 138 23.40 2.20 -14.64
CA ALA A 138 23.93 0.85 -14.87
C ALA A 138 23.16 -0.23 -14.12
N LEU A 139 22.75 0.03 -12.86
CA LEU A 139 21.96 -0.91 -12.05
C LEU A 139 20.54 -1.04 -12.60
N LYS A 140 19.90 0.04 -13.01
CA LYS A 140 18.59 0.01 -13.69
C LYS A 140 18.65 -0.86 -14.95
N ALA A 141 19.61 -0.59 -15.84
CA ALA A 141 19.80 -1.37 -17.06
C ALA A 141 20.14 -2.85 -16.77
N TYR A 142 20.88 -3.14 -15.70
CA TYR A 142 21.20 -4.51 -15.30
C TYR A 142 19.96 -5.28 -14.85
N VAL A 143 19.09 -4.65 -14.07
CA VAL A 143 17.82 -5.25 -13.63
C VAL A 143 16.85 -5.39 -14.79
N GLU A 144 16.72 -4.38 -15.66
CA GLU A 144 15.91 -4.43 -16.89
C GLU A 144 16.32 -5.59 -17.81
N ALA A 145 17.62 -5.91 -17.87
CA ALA A 145 18.14 -7.03 -18.67
C ALA A 145 17.70 -8.41 -18.18
N THR A 146 17.01 -8.53 -17.03
CA THR A 146 16.34 -9.77 -16.61
C THR A 146 15.19 -10.15 -17.54
N GLY A 147 14.60 -9.18 -18.25
CA GLY A 147 13.43 -9.33 -19.09
C GLY A 147 12.12 -9.43 -18.31
N ASP A 148 12.16 -9.30 -16.99
CA ASP A 148 10.99 -9.17 -16.14
C ASP A 148 10.43 -7.74 -16.25
N PRO A 149 9.19 -7.53 -16.73
CA PRO A 149 8.63 -6.20 -16.91
C PRO A 149 8.32 -5.49 -15.59
N TYR A 150 8.36 -6.22 -14.46
CA TYR A 150 8.08 -5.72 -13.12
C TYR A 150 9.35 -5.58 -12.25
N ALA A 151 10.51 -6.03 -12.77
CA ALA A 151 11.77 -5.88 -12.06
C ALA A 151 12.31 -4.47 -12.21
N GLU A 152 12.71 -3.86 -11.09
CA GLU A 152 13.19 -2.49 -11.06
C GLU A 152 14.27 -2.28 -10.00
N TYR A 153 15.19 -1.36 -10.25
CA TYR A 153 16.15 -0.88 -9.26
C TYR A 153 15.78 0.54 -8.85
N TYR A 154 15.67 0.77 -7.54
CA TYR A 154 15.40 2.06 -6.93
C TYR A 154 16.65 2.63 -6.26
N THR A 155 16.96 3.90 -6.50
CA THR A 155 17.96 4.63 -5.75
C THR A 155 17.47 4.92 -4.31
N LEU A 156 18.36 5.40 -3.43
CA LEU A 156 17.96 5.79 -2.08
C LEU A 156 16.95 6.95 -2.10
N GLU A 157 17.13 7.91 -3.02
CA GLU A 157 16.24 9.05 -3.20
C GLU A 157 14.83 8.57 -3.62
N GLU A 158 14.74 7.71 -4.60
CA GLU A 158 13.49 7.11 -5.07
C GLU A 158 12.80 6.28 -3.97
N LEU A 159 13.57 5.55 -3.15
CA LEU A 159 13.02 4.82 -2.00
C LEU A 159 12.44 5.75 -0.92
N ILE A 160 13.11 6.88 -0.64
CA ILE A 160 12.61 7.86 0.33
C ILE A 160 11.30 8.47 -0.17
N GLU A 161 11.24 8.82 -1.46
CA GLU A 161 10.04 9.35 -2.10
C GLU A 161 8.90 8.32 -2.06
N MET A 162 9.16 7.09 -2.48
CA MET A 162 8.23 5.97 -2.45
C MET A 162 7.67 5.70 -1.03
N ASN A 163 8.53 5.71 -0.01
CA ASN A 163 8.09 5.51 1.37
C ASN A 163 7.25 6.67 1.91
N SER A 164 7.49 7.90 1.46
CA SER A 164 6.66 9.05 1.85
C SER A 164 5.26 9.00 1.25
N GLU A 165 5.12 8.47 0.04
CA GLU A 165 3.83 8.25 -0.63
C GLU A 165 3.05 7.06 -0.05
N SER A 166 3.76 6.05 0.46
CA SER A 166 3.20 4.77 0.91
C SER A 166 2.28 4.85 2.13
N LEU A 167 2.35 5.94 2.89
CA LEU A 167 1.51 6.12 4.08
C LEU A 167 0.05 6.46 3.77
N SER A 168 -0.40 6.31 2.52
CA SER A 168 -1.79 6.53 2.06
C SER A 168 -2.37 7.90 2.44
N THR A 169 -1.50 8.87 2.73
CA THR A 169 -1.88 10.22 3.12
C THR A 169 -1.29 11.21 2.15
N MET A 170 -2.10 11.68 1.24
CA MET A 170 -1.71 12.74 0.32
C MET A 170 -2.04 14.10 0.93
N CYS A 171 -1.13 15.05 0.84
CA CYS A 171 -1.45 16.42 1.21
C CYS A 171 -2.08 17.13 0.00
N GLY A 172 -3.40 17.18 -0.01
CA GLY A 172 -4.20 17.70 -1.12
C GLY A 172 -5.59 18.15 -0.69
N ILE A 173 -6.55 18.06 -1.58
CA ILE A 173 -7.92 18.53 -1.34
C ILE A 173 -8.95 17.40 -1.17
N GLY A 174 -8.61 16.14 -1.47
CA GLY A 174 -9.47 14.97 -1.29
C GLY A 174 -10.52 14.80 -2.38
N VAL A 175 -10.05 14.64 -3.62
CA VAL A 175 -10.87 14.34 -4.80
C VAL A 175 -10.27 13.16 -5.56
N ASN A 176 -11.12 12.36 -6.21
CA ASN A 176 -10.70 11.43 -7.25
C ASN A 176 -11.02 12.08 -8.60
N ILE A 177 -10.04 12.07 -9.50
CA ILE A 177 -10.06 12.86 -10.73
C ILE A 177 -9.63 12.03 -11.95
N THR A 178 -10.06 12.46 -13.12
CA THR A 178 -9.60 11.92 -14.41
C THR A 178 -9.51 13.03 -15.45
N GLY A 179 -8.71 12.84 -16.48
CA GLY A 179 -8.67 13.75 -17.61
C GLY A 179 -9.89 13.55 -18.51
N GLU A 180 -10.45 14.65 -19.00
CA GLU A 180 -11.56 14.66 -19.97
C GLU A 180 -11.39 15.80 -20.97
N VAL A 181 -12.01 15.66 -22.15
CA VAL A 181 -12.15 16.75 -23.13
C VAL A 181 -13.63 17.00 -23.34
N VAL A 182 -14.07 18.21 -23.03
CA VAL A 182 -15.47 18.63 -23.16
C VAL A 182 -15.62 19.72 -24.23
N ASP A 183 -16.82 19.85 -24.78
CA ASP A 183 -17.16 21.03 -25.59
C ASP A 183 -17.50 22.20 -24.64
N TYR A 184 -16.65 23.21 -24.64
CA TYR A 184 -16.89 24.43 -23.90
C TYR A 184 -16.81 25.64 -24.82
N ASN A 185 -17.96 26.29 -25.01
CA ASN A 185 -18.13 27.41 -25.93
C ASN A 185 -17.81 27.08 -27.41
N GLY A 186 -18.05 25.86 -27.85
CA GLY A 186 -17.77 25.39 -29.21
C GLY A 186 -16.32 24.98 -29.44
N GLU A 187 -15.52 24.86 -28.39
CA GLU A 187 -14.11 24.42 -28.44
C GLU A 187 -13.91 23.15 -27.63
N ALA A 188 -13.19 22.17 -28.22
CA ALA A 188 -12.74 20.97 -27.50
C ALA A 188 -11.73 21.36 -26.42
N THR A 189 -12.16 21.33 -25.16
CA THR A 189 -11.42 21.89 -24.02
C THR A 189 -11.00 20.76 -23.06
N PRO A 190 -9.69 20.53 -22.87
CA PRO A 190 -9.18 19.65 -21.85
C PRO A 190 -9.49 20.18 -20.44
N VAL A 191 -9.98 19.31 -19.58
CA VAL A 191 -10.34 19.58 -18.18
C VAL A 191 -9.93 18.44 -17.29
N VAL A 192 -9.90 18.66 -15.97
CA VAL A 192 -9.78 17.61 -14.97
C VAL A 192 -11.16 17.37 -14.35
N HIS A 193 -11.74 16.20 -14.61
CA HIS A 193 -13.06 15.83 -14.12
C HIS A 193 -12.94 15.27 -12.69
N ILE A 194 -13.69 15.83 -11.77
CA ILE A 194 -13.85 15.34 -10.40
C ILE A 194 -14.99 14.32 -10.40
N PHE A 195 -14.67 13.00 -10.36
CA PHE A 195 -15.71 11.98 -10.33
C PHE A 195 -16.12 11.56 -8.92
N ASN A 196 -15.28 11.85 -7.90
CA ASN A 196 -15.63 11.65 -6.50
C ASN A 196 -15.01 12.74 -5.61
N VAL A 197 -15.73 13.13 -4.56
CA VAL A 197 -15.29 14.05 -3.50
C VAL A 197 -15.33 13.31 -2.17
N ALA A 198 -14.16 13.16 -1.55
CA ALA A 198 -14.03 12.42 -0.29
C ALA A 198 -14.81 13.12 0.84
N LYS A 199 -15.44 12.32 1.70
CA LYS A 199 -16.10 12.80 2.92
C LYS A 199 -15.06 13.47 3.83
N ASN A 200 -15.45 14.54 4.49
CA ASN A 200 -14.59 15.31 5.40
C ASN A 200 -13.31 15.90 4.73
N SER A 201 -13.35 16.16 3.45
CA SER A 201 -12.23 16.72 2.68
C SER A 201 -12.31 18.24 2.53
N PRO A 202 -11.17 18.91 2.31
CA PRO A 202 -11.15 20.33 1.94
C PRO A 202 -11.97 20.63 0.68
N ALA A 203 -12.03 19.69 -0.26
CA ALA A 203 -12.84 19.80 -1.46
C ALA A 203 -14.33 19.92 -1.13
N LEU A 204 -14.85 19.02 -0.28
CA LEU A 204 -16.25 19.06 0.15
C LEU A 204 -16.55 20.37 0.91
N GLU A 205 -15.66 20.80 1.80
CA GLU A 205 -15.79 22.03 2.58
C GLU A 205 -15.79 23.29 1.69
N SER A 206 -15.08 23.25 0.55
CA SER A 206 -15.06 24.35 -0.44
C SER A 206 -16.24 24.34 -1.39
N GLY A 207 -17.16 23.38 -1.26
CA GLY A 207 -18.37 23.26 -2.07
C GLY A 207 -18.18 22.60 -3.43
N LEU A 208 -17.10 21.81 -3.60
CA LEU A 208 -16.91 20.96 -4.75
C LEU A 208 -17.89 19.79 -4.73
N LEU A 209 -18.29 19.35 -5.90
CA LEU A 209 -19.21 18.23 -6.14
C LEU A 209 -18.60 17.29 -7.17
N ALA A 210 -19.00 16.02 -7.10
CA ALA A 210 -18.77 15.09 -8.20
C ALA A 210 -19.47 15.63 -9.48
N GLY A 211 -18.78 15.57 -10.61
CA GLY A 211 -19.19 16.17 -11.87
C GLY A 211 -18.65 17.58 -12.15
N ASP A 212 -17.95 18.21 -11.19
CA ASP A 212 -17.23 19.46 -11.45
C ASP A 212 -16.00 19.20 -12.32
N LEU A 213 -15.71 20.14 -13.22
CA LEU A 213 -14.60 20.08 -14.16
C LEU A 213 -13.60 21.19 -13.85
N ILE A 214 -12.39 20.87 -13.41
CA ILE A 214 -11.35 21.90 -13.21
C ILE A 214 -10.87 22.35 -14.58
N TYR A 215 -11.05 23.65 -14.86
CA TYR A 215 -10.75 24.29 -16.13
C TYR A 215 -9.41 25.02 -16.12
N SER A 216 -9.11 25.71 -15.02
CA SER A 216 -7.86 26.41 -14.82
C SER A 216 -7.42 26.37 -13.38
N ILE A 217 -6.12 26.45 -13.13
CA ILE A 217 -5.52 26.40 -11.80
C ILE A 217 -4.46 27.51 -11.68
N LYS A 218 -4.34 28.08 -10.48
CA LYS A 218 -3.32 29.08 -10.17
C LYS A 218 -2.03 28.37 -9.78
N THR A 219 -1.00 28.62 -10.56
CA THR A 219 0.39 28.19 -10.34
C THR A 219 1.25 29.39 -9.92
N ASP A 220 2.52 29.16 -9.64
CA ASP A 220 3.49 30.24 -9.35
C ASP A 220 3.64 31.22 -10.54
N ASP A 221 3.43 30.74 -11.77
CA ASP A 221 3.47 31.53 -13.01
C ASP A 221 2.13 32.23 -13.35
N GLY A 222 1.15 32.17 -12.44
CA GLY A 222 -0.19 32.76 -12.61
C GLY A 222 -1.26 31.71 -12.91
N VAL A 223 -2.45 32.19 -13.33
CA VAL A 223 -3.56 31.28 -13.68
C VAL A 223 -3.30 30.66 -15.03
N LYS A 224 -3.33 29.33 -15.08
CA LYS A 224 -3.11 28.52 -16.27
C LYS A 224 -4.33 27.64 -16.56
N LYS A 225 -4.71 27.51 -17.82
CA LYS A 225 -5.72 26.54 -18.24
C LYS A 225 -5.13 25.12 -18.26
N ILE A 226 -5.96 24.13 -18.02
CA ILE A 226 -5.55 22.73 -18.12
C ILE A 226 -5.00 22.39 -19.52
N SER A 227 -5.57 23.01 -20.57
CA SER A 227 -5.06 22.89 -21.94
C SER A 227 -3.64 23.42 -22.15
N GLU A 228 -3.13 24.28 -21.26
CA GLU A 228 -1.78 24.85 -21.33
C GLU A 228 -0.74 24.00 -20.58
N ILE A 229 -1.13 23.41 -19.45
CA ILE A 229 -0.20 22.70 -18.56
C ILE A 229 -0.33 21.18 -18.64
N GLY A 230 -1.46 20.66 -19.10
CA GLY A 230 -1.77 19.23 -19.12
C GLY A 230 -2.29 18.67 -17.80
N TYR A 231 -2.67 17.41 -17.83
CA TYR A 231 -3.29 16.72 -16.70
C TYR A 231 -2.32 16.56 -15.51
N ASP A 232 -1.12 16.06 -15.78
CA ASP A 232 -0.13 15.73 -14.73
C ASP A 232 0.29 16.97 -13.93
N ALA A 233 0.61 18.09 -14.63
CA ALA A 233 0.95 19.33 -13.96
C ALA A 233 -0.24 19.93 -13.17
N ALA A 234 -1.48 19.68 -13.60
CA ALA A 234 -2.66 20.06 -12.86
C ALA A 234 -2.82 19.22 -11.57
N LEU A 235 -2.55 17.91 -11.65
CA LEU A 235 -2.53 17.00 -10.50
C LEU A 235 -1.49 17.47 -9.47
N ASP A 236 -0.26 17.72 -9.89
CA ASP A 236 0.81 18.24 -9.02
C ASP A 236 0.42 19.55 -8.36
N ALA A 237 -0.26 20.45 -9.09
CA ALA A 237 -0.72 21.73 -8.55
C ALA A 237 -1.87 21.59 -7.53
N LEU A 238 -2.65 20.52 -7.55
CA LEU A 238 -3.66 20.21 -6.51
C LEU A 238 -3.02 19.70 -5.22
N LEU A 239 -1.88 19.03 -5.32
CA LEU A 239 -1.06 18.60 -4.20
C LEU A 239 -0.21 19.76 -3.67
N GLY A 240 0.39 19.59 -2.50
CA GLY A 240 1.33 20.57 -1.96
C GLY A 240 1.41 20.56 -0.43
N LYS A 241 2.01 21.60 0.13
CA LYS A 241 2.24 21.69 1.58
C LYS A 241 0.93 21.89 2.34
N GLU A 242 0.78 21.19 3.46
CA GLU A 242 -0.37 21.34 4.37
C GLU A 242 -0.58 22.80 4.81
N GLY A 243 -1.86 23.19 4.87
CA GLY A 243 -2.28 24.53 5.25
C GLY A 243 -2.13 25.58 4.14
N THR A 244 -1.62 25.21 2.95
CA THR A 244 -1.53 26.14 1.83
C THR A 244 -2.82 26.15 0.99
N PRO A 245 -3.28 27.31 0.49
CA PRO A 245 -4.43 27.37 -0.38
C PRO A 245 -4.08 26.91 -1.80
N VAL A 246 -5.04 26.29 -2.48
CA VAL A 246 -5.06 26.12 -3.93
C VAL A 246 -6.28 26.83 -4.50
N GLU A 247 -6.06 27.65 -5.53
CA GLU A 247 -7.08 28.45 -6.20
C GLU A 247 -7.24 27.91 -7.63
N PHE A 248 -8.47 27.63 -8.04
CA PHE A 248 -8.78 27.14 -9.39
C PHE A 248 -10.20 27.52 -9.82
N THR A 249 -10.46 27.45 -11.11
CA THR A 249 -11.81 27.67 -11.67
C THR A 249 -12.34 26.33 -12.15
N ILE A 250 -13.59 26.03 -11.78
CA ILE A 250 -14.34 24.89 -12.27
C ILE A 250 -15.41 25.32 -13.27
N LEU A 251 -15.77 24.37 -14.14
CA LEU A 251 -16.99 24.39 -14.93
C LEU A 251 -17.97 23.43 -14.26
N ARG A 252 -19.10 23.95 -13.82
CA ARG A 252 -20.19 23.13 -13.25
C ARG A 252 -21.34 23.07 -14.24
N SER A 253 -21.79 21.84 -14.54
CA SER A 253 -22.92 21.63 -15.45
C SER A 253 -24.19 22.30 -14.94
N THR A 254 -24.92 22.94 -15.84
CA THR A 254 -26.20 23.59 -15.57
C THR A 254 -27.37 22.79 -16.14
N ALA A 255 -28.58 23.02 -15.65
CA ALA A 255 -29.76 22.26 -16.05
C ALA A 255 -30.16 22.43 -17.55
N ASP A 256 -29.67 23.48 -18.20
CA ASP A 256 -29.87 23.76 -19.64
C ASP A 256 -28.80 23.14 -20.54
N GLY A 257 -27.89 22.33 -19.95
CA GLY A 257 -26.83 21.62 -20.66
C GLY A 257 -25.58 22.43 -20.94
N GLY A 258 -25.48 23.64 -20.37
CA GLY A 258 -24.27 24.48 -20.40
C GLY A 258 -23.40 24.30 -19.17
N TYR A 259 -22.43 25.22 -19.02
CA TYR A 259 -21.53 25.27 -17.87
C TYR A 259 -21.55 26.65 -17.23
N GLU A 260 -21.44 26.68 -15.89
CA GLU A 260 -21.19 27.86 -15.08
C GLU A 260 -19.78 27.85 -14.56
N GLU A 261 -19.00 28.91 -14.77
CA GLU A 261 -17.67 29.05 -14.16
C GLU A 261 -17.79 29.42 -12.69
N LYS A 262 -17.05 28.73 -11.83
CA LYS A 262 -16.95 29.04 -10.40
C LYS A 262 -15.50 29.06 -9.95
N ALA A 263 -15.09 30.14 -9.29
CA ALA A 263 -13.80 30.18 -8.61
C ALA A 263 -13.90 29.43 -7.27
N ILE A 264 -12.95 28.54 -7.04
CA ILE A 264 -12.85 27.74 -5.83
C ILE A 264 -11.51 28.01 -5.17
N THR A 265 -11.51 28.07 -3.84
CA THR A 265 -10.31 28.04 -3.01
C THR A 265 -10.46 26.93 -1.99
N ALA A 266 -9.56 25.96 -2.01
CA ALA A 266 -9.48 24.89 -1.02
C ALA A 266 -8.14 24.99 -0.28
N VAL A 267 -8.13 24.63 1.00
CA VAL A 267 -6.89 24.61 1.81
C VAL A 267 -6.40 23.18 1.90
N ARG A 268 -5.20 22.92 1.38
CA ARG A 268 -4.60 21.59 1.39
C ARG A 268 -4.45 21.06 2.80
N ARG A 269 -4.78 19.83 2.98
CA ARG A 269 -4.72 19.11 4.25
C ARG A 269 -4.26 17.69 3.98
N ILE A 270 -3.68 17.03 4.97
CA ILE A 270 -3.49 15.59 4.90
C ILE A 270 -4.87 14.97 4.81
N VAL A 271 -5.17 14.32 3.69
CA VAL A 271 -6.43 13.63 3.43
C VAL A 271 -6.17 12.15 3.23
N GLU A 272 -7.06 11.33 3.74
CA GLU A 272 -7.04 9.90 3.46
C GLU A 272 -7.45 9.68 2.00
N SER A 273 -6.67 8.91 1.27
CA SER A 273 -7.01 8.56 -0.12
C SER A 273 -8.31 7.76 -0.14
N ALA A 274 -9.29 8.21 -0.92
CA ALA A 274 -10.53 7.48 -1.11
C ALA A 274 -10.31 6.36 -2.13
N SER A 275 -10.02 5.15 -1.65
CA SER A 275 -9.90 3.94 -2.47
C SER A 275 -11.25 3.28 -2.76
N VAL A 276 -12.27 3.60 -1.95
CA VAL A 276 -13.64 3.09 -2.13
C VAL A 276 -14.63 4.23 -1.98
N PHE A 277 -15.62 4.25 -2.86
CA PHE A 277 -16.79 5.11 -2.69
C PHE A 277 -18.07 4.40 -3.11
N ALA A 278 -19.19 4.80 -2.50
CA ALA A 278 -20.49 4.20 -2.70
C ALA A 278 -21.44 5.16 -3.40
N GLU A 279 -22.26 4.63 -4.28
CA GLU A 279 -23.36 5.37 -4.91
C GLU A 279 -24.57 4.46 -5.10
N ARG A 280 -25.74 5.07 -5.26
CA ARG A 280 -26.97 4.34 -5.60
C ARG A 280 -27.29 4.50 -7.05
N LEU A 281 -27.70 3.42 -7.69
CA LEU A 281 -28.16 3.49 -9.07
C LEU A 281 -29.41 4.38 -9.16
N LYS A 282 -29.35 5.41 -10.01
CA LYS A 282 -30.44 6.39 -10.15
C LYS A 282 -31.74 5.77 -10.69
N SER A 283 -31.64 4.74 -11.52
CA SER A 283 -32.78 4.06 -12.12
C SER A 283 -33.44 2.99 -11.23
N ASP A 284 -32.70 2.45 -10.25
CA ASP A 284 -33.18 1.48 -9.25
C ASP A 284 -32.48 1.72 -7.90
N ALA A 285 -33.18 2.35 -6.98
CA ALA A 285 -32.64 2.71 -5.68
C ALA A 285 -32.35 1.51 -4.75
N SER A 286 -32.75 0.28 -5.13
CA SER A 286 -32.39 -0.96 -4.43
C SER A 286 -30.99 -1.45 -4.79
N VAL A 287 -30.36 -0.91 -5.84
CA VAL A 287 -29.03 -1.28 -6.30
C VAL A 287 -28.01 -0.28 -5.76
N GLY A 288 -27.07 -0.78 -5.00
CA GLY A 288 -25.87 -0.06 -4.55
C GLY A 288 -24.66 -0.42 -5.39
N ILE A 289 -23.89 0.58 -5.77
CA ILE A 289 -22.62 0.43 -6.50
C ILE A 289 -21.50 0.79 -5.54
N VAL A 290 -20.56 -0.11 -5.36
CA VAL A 290 -19.33 0.08 -4.58
C VAL A 290 -18.19 0.13 -5.58
N ASN A 291 -17.66 1.32 -5.83
CA ASN A 291 -16.51 1.53 -6.69
C ASN A 291 -15.24 1.29 -5.87
N ILE A 292 -14.41 0.35 -6.29
CA ILE A 292 -13.14 -0.03 -5.63
C ILE A 292 -12.00 0.36 -6.56
N LEU A 293 -11.28 1.44 -6.21
CA LEU A 293 -10.27 2.04 -7.10
C LEU A 293 -8.90 1.38 -6.97
N ASP A 294 -8.54 0.93 -5.77
CA ASP A 294 -7.34 0.17 -5.47
C ASP A 294 -7.51 -0.66 -4.18
N PHE A 295 -6.50 -1.48 -3.82
CA PHE A 295 -6.44 -2.22 -2.58
C PHE A 295 -5.30 -1.72 -1.70
N ASN A 296 -5.44 -0.52 -1.10
CA ASN A 296 -4.53 0.02 -0.11
C ASN A 296 -4.94 -0.36 1.34
N TYR A 297 -4.14 0.01 2.33
CA TYR A 297 -4.38 -0.38 3.74
C TYR A 297 -5.65 0.22 4.35
N LYS A 298 -6.31 1.18 3.69
CA LYS A 298 -7.58 1.77 4.12
C LYS A 298 -8.79 1.15 3.42
N THR A 299 -8.55 0.46 2.31
CA THR A 299 -9.61 -0.13 1.49
C THR A 299 -10.55 -1.04 2.27
N PRO A 300 -10.12 -1.93 3.19
CA PRO A 300 -11.05 -2.80 3.90
C PRO A 300 -12.06 -2.02 4.77
N VAL A 301 -11.59 -0.99 5.46
CA VAL A 301 -12.46 -0.14 6.30
C VAL A 301 -13.41 0.70 5.47
N GLN A 302 -12.92 1.27 4.36
CA GLN A 302 -13.74 2.06 3.44
C GLN A 302 -14.76 1.17 2.71
N PHE A 303 -14.40 -0.05 2.35
CA PHE A 303 -15.29 -1.03 1.74
C PHE A 303 -16.43 -1.41 2.68
N GLU A 304 -16.13 -1.80 3.91
CA GLU A 304 -17.15 -2.10 4.92
C GLU A 304 -18.10 -0.91 5.12
N ALA A 305 -17.54 0.30 5.28
CA ALA A 305 -18.33 1.51 5.45
C ALA A 305 -19.26 1.78 4.25
N ALA A 306 -18.77 1.58 3.01
CA ALA A 306 -19.54 1.76 1.79
C ALA A 306 -20.71 0.76 1.69
N VAL A 307 -20.46 -0.53 1.98
CA VAL A 307 -21.50 -1.56 1.99
C VAL A 307 -22.56 -1.27 3.05
N GLU A 308 -22.16 -0.95 4.27
CA GLU A 308 -23.10 -0.65 5.37
C GLU A 308 -23.91 0.64 5.11
N GLU A 309 -23.31 1.65 4.50
CA GLU A 309 -24.02 2.86 4.06
C GLU A 309 -25.13 2.53 3.06
N LEU A 310 -24.83 1.72 2.05
CA LEU A 310 -25.80 1.31 1.03
C LEU A 310 -26.91 0.43 1.63
N LYS A 311 -26.57 -0.49 2.52
CA LYS A 311 -27.55 -1.30 3.27
C LYS A 311 -28.49 -0.41 4.10
N ALA A 312 -27.92 0.57 4.81
CA ALA A 312 -28.70 1.54 5.60
C ALA A 312 -29.61 2.42 4.71
N ALA A 313 -29.19 2.68 3.46
CA ALA A 313 -29.98 3.38 2.46
C ALA A 313 -31.06 2.51 1.79
N GLY A 314 -31.16 1.21 2.16
CA GLY A 314 -32.17 0.27 1.66
C GLY A 314 -31.76 -0.50 0.41
N CYS A 315 -30.48 -0.54 0.05
CA CYS A 315 -30.00 -1.39 -1.03
C CYS A 315 -29.93 -2.85 -0.57
N ASP A 316 -30.38 -3.77 -1.42
CA ASP A 316 -30.33 -5.22 -1.23
C ASP A 316 -29.64 -5.95 -2.39
N LYS A 317 -29.21 -5.21 -3.39
CA LYS A 317 -28.44 -5.65 -4.56
C LYS A 317 -27.16 -4.82 -4.64
N PHE A 318 -26.02 -5.48 -4.91
CA PHE A 318 -24.72 -4.83 -4.86
C PHE A 318 -23.94 -5.07 -6.15
N ILE A 319 -23.34 -4.01 -6.68
CA ILE A 319 -22.40 -4.10 -7.79
C ILE A 319 -21.04 -3.64 -7.26
N PHE A 320 -20.06 -4.53 -7.28
CA PHE A 320 -18.68 -4.23 -6.97
C PHE A 320 -17.93 -3.89 -8.26
N ASP A 321 -17.61 -2.61 -8.45
CA ASP A 321 -16.95 -2.14 -9.66
C ASP A 321 -15.44 -2.06 -9.46
N LEU A 322 -14.71 -2.98 -10.14
CA LEU A 322 -13.25 -3.04 -10.15
C LEU A 322 -12.67 -2.63 -11.51
N ARG A 323 -13.46 -2.04 -12.38
CA ARG A 323 -12.96 -1.57 -13.66
C ARG A 323 -11.97 -0.43 -13.46
N GLY A 324 -10.77 -0.58 -14.02
CA GLY A 324 -9.68 0.37 -13.83
C GLY A 324 -8.82 0.14 -12.59
N ASN A 325 -9.17 -0.82 -11.73
CA ASN A 325 -8.41 -1.13 -10.53
C ASN A 325 -7.22 -2.05 -10.86
N LEU A 326 -6.00 -1.53 -10.71
CA LEU A 326 -4.76 -2.24 -11.03
C LEU A 326 -4.29 -3.21 -9.93
N GLY A 327 -5.01 -3.29 -8.81
CA GLY A 327 -4.68 -4.18 -7.70
C GLY A 327 -4.30 -3.45 -6.42
N GLY A 328 -3.24 -3.89 -5.75
CA GLY A 328 -2.75 -3.32 -4.50
C GLY A 328 -2.16 -4.39 -3.58
N TYR A 329 -2.30 -4.20 -2.26
CA TYR A 329 -1.63 -5.03 -1.26
C TYR A 329 -2.33 -6.34 -0.96
N GLU A 330 -1.56 -7.43 -0.84
CA GLU A 330 -2.08 -8.74 -0.45
C GLU A 330 -2.85 -8.69 0.88
N VAL A 331 -2.32 -8.00 1.88
CA VAL A 331 -2.99 -7.88 3.19
C VAL A 331 -4.33 -7.15 3.11
N ALA A 332 -4.46 -6.17 2.21
CA ALA A 332 -5.69 -5.43 2.01
C ALA A 332 -6.75 -6.29 1.30
N ILE A 333 -6.37 -7.00 0.23
CA ILE A 333 -7.31 -7.90 -0.46
C ILE A 333 -7.73 -9.06 0.43
N GLY A 334 -6.81 -9.65 1.21
CA GLY A 334 -7.15 -10.69 2.19
C GLY A 334 -8.16 -10.21 3.23
N ALA A 335 -8.01 -8.97 3.73
CA ALA A 335 -8.96 -8.38 4.66
C ALA A 335 -10.32 -8.10 4.01
N VAL A 336 -10.37 -7.65 2.75
CA VAL A 336 -11.65 -7.46 2.02
C VAL A 336 -12.32 -8.79 1.74
N LEU A 337 -11.56 -9.81 1.28
CA LEU A 337 -12.09 -11.15 1.03
C LEU A 337 -12.60 -11.85 2.30
N SER A 338 -12.05 -11.50 3.47
CA SER A 338 -12.52 -12.04 4.74
C SER A 338 -13.99 -11.75 5.03
N PHE A 339 -14.55 -10.67 4.46
CA PHE A 339 -15.98 -10.39 4.59
C PHE A 339 -16.86 -11.36 3.81
N PHE A 340 -16.31 -12.06 2.84
CA PHE A 340 -17.05 -12.95 1.93
C PHE A 340 -16.77 -14.44 2.16
N LEU A 341 -15.56 -14.79 2.56
CA LEU A 341 -15.08 -16.16 2.72
C LEU A 341 -15.22 -16.64 4.16
N ASP A 342 -15.23 -17.93 4.38
CA ASP A 342 -15.26 -18.52 5.72
C ASP A 342 -13.85 -18.63 6.32
N GLU A 343 -13.76 -18.72 7.65
CA GLU A 343 -12.49 -18.94 8.35
C GLU A 343 -11.84 -20.25 7.89
N GLY A 344 -10.60 -20.18 7.44
CA GLY A 344 -9.83 -21.30 6.89
C GLY A 344 -9.89 -21.44 5.37
N ASP A 345 -10.78 -20.70 4.68
CA ASP A 345 -10.77 -20.67 3.21
C ASP A 345 -9.47 -20.06 2.69
N VAL A 346 -8.92 -20.65 1.64
CA VAL A 346 -7.73 -20.14 0.95
C VAL A 346 -8.16 -19.02 0.01
N TYR A 347 -7.48 -17.86 0.06
CA TYR A 347 -7.75 -16.76 -0.88
C TYR A 347 -6.63 -16.52 -1.88
N ILE A 348 -5.41 -16.99 -1.60
CA ILE A 348 -4.29 -16.93 -2.53
C ILE A 348 -3.39 -18.13 -2.33
N GLN A 349 -2.85 -18.64 -3.42
CA GLN A 349 -1.80 -19.66 -3.45
C GLN A 349 -0.61 -19.07 -4.21
N THR A 350 0.57 -19.08 -3.62
CA THR A 350 1.79 -18.59 -4.26
C THR A 350 2.72 -19.73 -4.60
N LYS A 351 3.46 -19.62 -5.70
CA LYS A 351 4.46 -20.59 -6.13
C LYS A 351 5.75 -19.87 -6.47
N ASP A 352 6.82 -20.23 -5.75
CA ASP A 352 8.15 -19.68 -5.96
C ASP A 352 8.88 -20.35 -7.16
N ARG A 353 10.11 -19.87 -7.46
CA ARG A 353 10.96 -20.38 -8.51
C ARG A 353 11.36 -21.86 -8.35
N ASP A 354 11.38 -22.36 -7.11
CA ASP A 354 11.73 -23.75 -6.78
C ASP A 354 10.51 -24.68 -6.82
N GLY A 355 9.33 -24.11 -7.10
CA GLY A 355 8.06 -24.83 -7.19
C GLY A 355 7.38 -25.07 -5.84
N LYS A 356 7.87 -24.45 -4.75
CA LYS A 356 7.20 -24.48 -3.45
C LYS A 356 5.91 -23.70 -3.53
N VAL A 357 4.83 -24.30 -3.07
CA VAL A 357 3.52 -23.69 -2.99
C VAL A 357 3.23 -23.30 -1.55
N GLU A 358 2.81 -22.07 -1.33
CA GLU A 358 2.32 -21.56 -0.06
C GLU A 358 0.88 -21.10 -0.23
N GLN A 359 0.08 -21.18 0.84
CA GLN A 359 -1.33 -20.79 0.83
C GLN A 359 -1.59 -19.82 1.96
N SER A 360 -2.22 -18.67 1.62
CA SER A 360 -2.76 -17.77 2.63
C SER A 360 -4.26 -18.03 2.80
N THR A 361 -4.69 -18.15 4.06
CA THR A 361 -6.06 -18.48 4.43
C THR A 361 -6.70 -17.34 5.21
N ILE A 362 -8.03 -17.24 5.14
CA ILE A 362 -8.79 -16.33 5.96
C ILE A 362 -8.67 -16.76 7.43
N THR A 363 -7.91 -16.01 8.21
CA THR A 363 -7.71 -16.22 9.64
C THR A 363 -7.75 -14.88 10.36
N PRO A 364 -8.32 -14.83 11.59
CA PRO A 364 -8.27 -13.60 12.37
C PRO A 364 -6.82 -13.12 12.55
N VAL A 365 -6.58 -11.86 12.27
CA VAL A 365 -5.27 -11.23 12.43
C VAL A 365 -5.44 -9.81 12.94
N GLU A 366 -4.57 -9.40 13.85
CA GLU A 366 -4.48 -8.05 14.37
C GLU A 366 -3.07 -7.52 14.15
N TYR A 367 -2.94 -6.43 13.41
CA TYR A 367 -1.67 -5.77 13.16
C TYR A 367 -1.42 -4.68 14.21
N GLU A 368 -0.25 -4.69 14.81
CA GLU A 368 0.17 -3.68 15.79
C GLU A 368 0.53 -2.35 15.11
N GLU A 369 1.03 -2.40 13.87
CA GLU A 369 1.44 -1.24 13.10
C GLU A 369 0.22 -0.39 12.71
N GLU A 370 0.25 0.91 13.07
CA GLU A 370 -0.88 1.83 12.87
C GLU A 370 -1.34 1.91 11.41
N GLY A 371 -0.39 1.84 10.46
CA GLY A 371 -0.70 1.86 9.03
C GLY A 371 -1.50 0.65 8.57
N LEU A 372 -1.31 -0.51 9.20
CA LEU A 372 -1.93 -1.78 8.84
C LEU A 372 -3.22 -2.10 9.58
N LYS A 373 -3.58 -1.36 10.61
CA LYS A 373 -4.80 -1.62 11.40
C LYS A 373 -6.07 -1.68 10.58
N GLY A 374 -6.11 -0.99 9.45
CA GLY A 374 -7.22 -1.07 8.49
C GLY A 374 -7.39 -2.47 7.86
N CYS A 375 -6.35 -3.28 7.87
CA CYS A 375 -6.33 -4.63 7.32
C CYS A 375 -6.55 -5.73 8.38
N ASN A 376 -6.90 -5.38 9.61
CA ASN A 376 -7.24 -6.36 10.64
C ASN A 376 -8.41 -7.24 10.19
N ILE A 377 -8.27 -8.57 10.37
CA ILE A 377 -9.35 -9.52 10.13
C ILE A 377 -9.97 -9.87 11.48
N VAL A 378 -11.14 -9.29 11.74
CA VAL A 378 -11.89 -9.47 12.98
C VAL A 378 -12.76 -10.70 12.83
N LYS A 379 -12.66 -11.64 13.77
CA LYS A 379 -13.34 -12.94 13.69
C LYS A 379 -14.85 -12.83 13.45
N GLU A 380 -15.50 -11.90 14.14
CA GLU A 380 -16.96 -11.68 14.07
C GLU A 380 -17.39 -11.08 12.73
N LYS A 381 -16.45 -10.61 11.92
CA LYS A 381 -16.68 -10.04 10.59
C LYS A 381 -16.37 -10.99 9.44
N ILE A 382 -15.83 -12.16 9.74
CA ILE A 382 -15.56 -13.17 8.72
C ILE A 382 -16.88 -13.68 8.14
N GLY A 383 -17.03 -13.62 6.83
CA GLY A 383 -18.18 -14.11 6.08
C GLY A 383 -19.47 -13.29 6.20
N ILE A 384 -19.42 -12.07 6.76
CA ILE A 384 -20.65 -11.25 6.98
C ILE A 384 -21.35 -10.83 5.68
N TYR A 385 -20.65 -10.87 4.55
CA TYR A 385 -21.18 -10.47 3.24
C TYR A 385 -21.29 -11.63 2.25
N LYS A 386 -21.07 -12.87 2.67
CA LYS A 386 -21.11 -14.03 1.77
C LYS A 386 -22.46 -14.28 1.08
N ASP A 387 -23.54 -13.84 1.73
CA ASP A 387 -24.91 -14.02 1.22
C ASP A 387 -25.47 -12.75 0.52
N LEU A 388 -24.61 -11.75 0.24
CA LEU A 388 -25.04 -10.58 -0.52
C LEU A 388 -25.43 -10.96 -1.94
N ASN A 389 -26.55 -10.40 -2.40
CA ASN A 389 -26.91 -10.47 -3.83
C ASN A 389 -26.00 -9.51 -4.61
N ALA A 390 -24.88 -10.03 -5.11
CA ALA A 390 -23.80 -9.23 -5.68
C ALA A 390 -23.39 -9.66 -7.08
N VAL A 391 -22.94 -8.69 -7.86
CA VAL A 391 -22.31 -8.83 -9.18
C VAL A 391 -21.03 -8.04 -9.19
N VAL A 392 -19.97 -8.57 -9.82
CA VAL A 392 -18.68 -7.89 -9.98
C VAL A 392 -18.52 -7.39 -11.40
N LEU A 393 -18.09 -6.14 -11.56
CA LEU A 393 -17.66 -5.58 -12.84
C LEU A 393 -16.14 -5.61 -12.95
N CYS A 394 -15.65 -6.06 -14.11
CA CYS A 394 -14.21 -6.05 -14.41
C CYS A 394 -13.93 -5.60 -15.85
N ASN A 395 -12.71 -5.14 -16.11
CA ASN A 395 -12.24 -4.82 -17.45
C ASN A 395 -10.75 -5.17 -17.61
N TYR A 396 -10.17 -4.87 -18.77
CA TYR A 396 -8.76 -5.12 -19.06
C TYR A 396 -7.80 -4.45 -18.05
N ASN A 397 -8.20 -3.36 -17.42
CA ASN A 397 -7.41 -2.69 -16.39
C ASN A 397 -7.65 -3.24 -14.98
N THR A 398 -8.53 -4.24 -14.80
CA THR A 398 -8.63 -5.02 -13.57
C THR A 398 -7.41 -5.96 -13.50
N ALA A 399 -6.52 -5.77 -12.51
CA ALA A 399 -5.24 -6.48 -12.46
C ALA A 399 -4.85 -6.91 -11.04
N SER A 400 -3.96 -7.91 -10.92
CA SER A 400 -3.30 -8.27 -9.67
C SER A 400 -4.29 -8.61 -8.53
N ALA A 401 -4.21 -7.95 -7.35
CA ALA A 401 -5.14 -8.18 -6.22
C ALA A 401 -6.61 -8.07 -6.62
N SER A 402 -6.95 -7.21 -7.60
CA SER A 402 -8.31 -7.12 -8.14
C SER A 402 -8.74 -8.39 -8.87
N GLU A 403 -7.80 -9.09 -9.50
CA GLU A 403 -8.09 -10.38 -10.15
C GLU A 403 -8.32 -11.48 -9.12
N LEU A 404 -7.66 -11.41 -7.94
CA LEU A 404 -7.99 -12.30 -6.83
C LEU A 404 -9.43 -12.08 -6.35
N PHE A 405 -9.86 -10.82 -6.18
CA PHE A 405 -11.23 -10.51 -5.81
C PHE A 405 -12.24 -11.09 -6.82
N VAL A 406 -12.00 -10.87 -8.12
CA VAL A 406 -12.85 -11.38 -9.20
C VAL A 406 -12.87 -12.92 -9.19
N ALA A 407 -11.69 -13.55 -9.11
CA ALA A 407 -11.58 -15.01 -9.14
C ALA A 407 -12.23 -15.65 -7.92
N ASP A 408 -11.91 -15.19 -6.71
CA ASP A 408 -12.39 -15.81 -5.48
C ASP A 408 -13.91 -15.64 -5.32
N LEU A 409 -14.49 -14.47 -5.60
CA LEU A 409 -15.93 -14.32 -5.53
C LEU A 409 -16.65 -15.22 -6.53
N ARG A 410 -16.09 -15.42 -7.72
CA ARG A 410 -16.61 -16.37 -8.70
C ARG A 410 -16.45 -17.82 -8.25
N ASP A 411 -15.24 -18.20 -7.88
CA ASP A 411 -14.85 -19.60 -7.60
C ASP A 411 -15.51 -20.13 -6.32
N TYR A 412 -15.75 -19.24 -5.34
CA TYR A 412 -16.55 -19.55 -4.16
C TYR A 412 -18.07 -19.45 -4.38
N GLY A 413 -18.49 -19.07 -5.61
CA GLY A 413 -19.91 -19.03 -5.99
C GLY A 413 -20.70 -17.87 -5.37
N ILE A 414 -20.00 -16.81 -4.94
CA ILE A 414 -20.58 -15.66 -4.24
C ILE A 414 -21.18 -14.67 -5.24
N SER A 415 -20.53 -14.44 -6.40
CA SER A 415 -21.02 -13.50 -7.40
C SER A 415 -20.78 -13.97 -8.82
N LYS A 416 -21.53 -13.35 -9.76
CA LYS A 416 -21.28 -13.40 -11.20
C LYS A 416 -20.38 -12.26 -11.62
N ILE A 417 -19.57 -12.49 -12.63
CA ILE A 417 -18.64 -11.53 -13.19
C ILE A 417 -19.16 -11.02 -14.52
N VAL A 418 -19.21 -9.70 -14.70
CA VAL A 418 -19.65 -9.03 -15.92
C VAL A 418 -18.55 -8.08 -16.41
N GLY A 419 -18.36 -8.01 -17.71
CA GLY A 419 -17.39 -7.09 -18.31
C GLY A 419 -16.57 -7.71 -19.43
N VAL A 420 -15.29 -7.47 -19.45
CA VAL A 420 -14.33 -8.08 -20.39
C VAL A 420 -13.19 -8.73 -19.62
N THR A 421 -12.41 -9.56 -20.33
CA THR A 421 -11.24 -10.26 -19.77
C THR A 421 -10.34 -9.30 -19.03
N THR A 422 -9.89 -9.68 -17.82
CA THR A 422 -8.96 -8.91 -16.99
C THR A 422 -7.54 -8.91 -17.57
N ARG A 423 -6.61 -8.24 -16.93
CA ARG A 423 -5.23 -8.06 -17.42
C ARG A 423 -4.42 -9.34 -17.48
N GLY A 424 -4.55 -10.23 -16.51
CA GLY A 424 -3.74 -11.43 -16.37
C GLY A 424 -2.38 -11.16 -15.70
N LYS A 425 -2.34 -10.30 -14.67
CA LYS A 425 -1.16 -10.14 -13.82
C LYS A 425 -1.23 -11.09 -12.64
N GLY A 426 -0.61 -12.27 -12.78
CA GLY A 426 -0.58 -13.33 -11.77
C GLY A 426 0.81 -13.53 -11.14
N CYS A 427 1.54 -12.46 -10.90
CA CYS A 427 2.87 -12.50 -10.32
C CYS A 427 3.03 -11.50 -9.17
N LEU A 428 3.79 -11.91 -8.16
CA LEU A 428 4.07 -11.14 -6.95
C LEU A 428 5.52 -10.67 -6.98
N GLN A 429 5.73 -9.39 -6.72
CA GLN A 429 7.03 -8.80 -6.60
C GLN A 429 7.42 -8.67 -5.14
N ARG A 430 8.74 -8.74 -4.87
CA ARG A 430 9.35 -8.45 -3.58
C ARG A 430 10.50 -7.46 -3.74
N THR A 431 10.59 -6.51 -2.80
CA THR A 431 11.62 -5.49 -2.77
C THR A 431 12.72 -5.88 -1.79
N TYR A 432 13.95 -5.98 -2.28
CA TYR A 432 15.12 -6.32 -1.48
C TYR A 432 16.00 -5.10 -1.28
N TYR A 433 16.12 -4.64 -0.04
CA TYR A 433 16.91 -3.49 0.32
C TYR A 433 18.41 -3.82 0.29
N LEU A 434 19.16 -3.12 -0.54
CA LEU A 434 20.59 -3.33 -0.70
C LEU A 434 21.36 -2.60 0.40
N ASN A 435 22.12 -3.36 1.21
CA ASN A 435 22.84 -2.82 2.37
C ASN A 435 21.95 -1.96 3.29
N GLY A 436 20.75 -2.49 3.64
CA GLY A 436 19.78 -1.77 4.46
C GLY A 436 19.21 -0.51 3.81
N GLY A 437 19.14 -0.48 2.48
CA GLY A 437 18.62 0.64 1.70
C GLY A 437 19.65 1.71 1.31
N PHE A 438 20.85 1.71 1.92
CA PHE A 438 21.90 2.71 1.60
C PHE A 438 22.39 2.64 0.15
N LEU A 439 22.24 1.50 -0.49
CA LEU A 439 22.58 1.30 -1.91
C LEU A 439 21.33 1.18 -2.79
N GLY A 440 20.18 1.65 -2.29
CA GLY A 440 18.91 1.50 -2.97
C GLY A 440 18.24 0.15 -2.69
N ALA A 441 17.34 -0.26 -3.58
CA ALA A 441 16.68 -1.55 -3.52
C ALA A 441 16.46 -2.13 -4.92
N VAL A 442 16.21 -3.44 -4.97
CA VAL A 442 15.79 -4.12 -6.20
C VAL A 442 14.45 -4.78 -5.94
N ARG A 443 13.46 -4.50 -6.78
CA ARG A 443 12.17 -5.19 -6.85
C ARG A 443 12.25 -6.27 -7.92
N LEU A 444 11.84 -7.49 -7.60
CA LEU A 444 11.89 -8.64 -8.48
C LEU A 444 10.59 -9.44 -8.39
N THR A 445 10.14 -10.02 -9.49
CA THR A 445 9.10 -11.03 -9.44
C THR A 445 9.65 -12.30 -8.80
N THR A 446 9.06 -12.71 -7.69
CA THR A 446 9.52 -13.83 -6.87
C THR A 446 8.56 -15.02 -6.90
N HIS A 447 7.27 -14.78 -7.07
CA HIS A 447 6.24 -15.81 -7.06
C HIS A 447 5.25 -15.61 -8.20
N MET A 448 4.70 -16.71 -8.67
CA MET A 448 3.43 -16.73 -9.38
C MET A 448 2.33 -17.02 -8.37
N TYR A 449 1.13 -16.47 -8.56
CA TYR A 449 0.02 -16.74 -7.67
C TYR A 449 -1.23 -17.21 -8.41
N TYR A 450 -2.14 -17.82 -7.64
CA TYR A 450 -3.39 -18.43 -8.06
C TYR A 450 -4.49 -17.96 -7.10
N SER A 451 -5.73 -17.99 -7.56
CA SER A 451 -6.88 -17.82 -6.65
C SER A 451 -6.95 -18.92 -5.59
N GLY A 452 -7.77 -18.73 -4.58
CA GLY A 452 -7.85 -19.65 -3.45
C GLY A 452 -8.35 -21.04 -3.81
N LYS A 453 -9.26 -21.17 -4.76
CA LYS A 453 -9.99 -22.43 -5.01
C LYS A 453 -9.71 -23.03 -6.38
N ASP A 454 -9.30 -22.25 -7.33
CA ASP A 454 -9.03 -22.71 -8.67
C ASP A 454 -7.55 -22.76 -8.99
N THR A 455 -7.26 -23.69 -9.88
CA THR A 455 -5.96 -23.91 -10.48
C THR A 455 -5.70 -23.03 -11.70
N GLU A 456 -6.67 -22.23 -12.15
CA GLU A 456 -6.40 -21.30 -13.23
C GLU A 456 -5.38 -20.26 -12.83
N LEU A 457 -4.24 -20.37 -13.48
CA LEU A 457 -3.12 -19.50 -13.33
C LEU A 457 -3.53 -18.12 -13.86
N VAL A 458 -3.68 -17.16 -12.98
CA VAL A 458 -3.57 -15.76 -13.38
C VAL A 458 -2.09 -15.56 -13.65
N GLY A 459 -1.65 -15.84 -14.89
CA GLY A 459 -0.22 -16.14 -15.11
C GLY A 459 0.59 -14.96 -15.60
N TYR A 460 1.91 -15.16 -15.60
CA TYR A 460 2.90 -14.33 -16.28
C TYR A 460 2.61 -14.20 -17.80
N ASP A 461 1.85 -15.14 -18.35
CA ASP A 461 1.47 -15.22 -19.76
C ASP A 461 0.31 -14.32 -20.16
N LYS A 462 -0.14 -13.41 -19.30
CA LYS A 462 -1.23 -12.44 -19.57
C LYS A 462 -2.56 -13.10 -19.94
N VAL A 463 -2.86 -14.25 -19.36
CA VAL A 463 -4.18 -14.88 -19.46
C VAL A 463 -5.02 -14.33 -18.31
N GLY A 464 -5.86 -13.33 -18.61
CA GLY A 464 -6.77 -12.74 -17.64
C GLY A 464 -7.97 -13.64 -17.37
N ILE A 465 -8.80 -13.22 -16.41
CA ILE A 465 -10.01 -13.91 -16.02
C ILE A 465 -11.12 -13.53 -17.01
N GLU A 466 -11.72 -14.54 -17.64
CA GLU A 466 -12.89 -14.33 -18.47
C GLU A 466 -14.14 -14.11 -17.61
N PRO A 467 -14.96 -13.08 -17.89
CA PRO A 467 -16.20 -12.86 -17.16
C PRO A 467 -17.26 -13.92 -17.50
N ASP A 468 -18.20 -14.17 -16.58
CA ASP A 468 -19.37 -15.03 -16.84
C ASP A 468 -20.27 -14.44 -17.92
N VAL A 469 -20.37 -13.11 -17.96
CA VAL A 469 -21.15 -12.37 -18.95
C VAL A 469 -20.25 -11.35 -19.63
N ARG A 470 -19.83 -11.66 -20.85
CA ARG A 470 -18.99 -10.76 -21.63
C ARG A 470 -19.80 -9.63 -22.25
N VAL A 471 -19.44 -8.41 -21.94
CA VAL A 471 -20.06 -7.20 -22.47
C VAL A 471 -18.97 -6.19 -22.81
N GLU A 472 -18.90 -5.80 -24.07
CA GLU A 472 -17.99 -4.73 -24.51
C GLU A 472 -18.64 -3.36 -24.31
N LEU A 473 -17.84 -2.35 -24.00
CA LEU A 473 -18.27 -0.95 -24.03
C LEU A 473 -18.35 -0.46 -25.48
N GLY A 474 -19.20 0.52 -25.72
CA GLY A 474 -19.21 1.23 -26.99
C GLY A 474 -17.89 1.95 -27.26
N GLU A 475 -17.63 2.28 -28.52
CA GLU A 475 -16.35 2.89 -28.92
C GLU A 475 -16.10 4.24 -28.21
N GLU A 476 -17.15 5.03 -27.98
CA GLU A 476 -17.04 6.32 -27.30
C GLU A 476 -16.77 6.14 -25.80
N GLN A 477 -17.48 5.22 -25.12
CA GLN A 477 -17.31 4.94 -23.70
C GLN A 477 -15.92 4.32 -23.39
N SER A 478 -15.37 3.54 -24.33
CA SER A 478 -14.04 2.92 -24.16
C SER A 478 -12.87 3.92 -24.23
N ARG A 479 -13.12 5.16 -24.66
CA ARG A 479 -12.10 6.22 -24.79
C ARG A 479 -11.98 7.11 -23.56
N VAL A 480 -12.92 7.01 -22.66
CA VAL A 480 -12.98 7.83 -21.44
C VAL A 480 -12.88 6.95 -20.19
N SER A 481 -12.58 7.56 -19.05
CA SER A 481 -12.62 6.84 -17.78
C SER A 481 -14.04 6.30 -17.52
N ILE A 482 -14.13 5.06 -17.05
CA ILE A 482 -15.43 4.44 -16.75
C ILE A 482 -16.21 5.21 -15.69
N HIS A 483 -15.53 5.89 -14.78
CA HIS A 483 -16.13 6.65 -13.68
C HIS A 483 -16.87 7.92 -14.13
N ILE A 484 -16.73 8.32 -15.40
CA ILE A 484 -17.45 9.47 -15.97
C ILE A 484 -18.46 9.07 -17.03
N VAL A 485 -18.58 7.77 -17.36
CA VAL A 485 -19.62 7.26 -18.25
C VAL A 485 -20.97 7.32 -17.52
N PRO A 486 -22.00 7.96 -18.11
CA PRO A 486 -23.33 7.96 -17.52
C PRO A 486 -23.85 6.54 -17.33
N HIS A 487 -24.43 6.22 -16.16
CA HIS A 487 -24.93 4.87 -15.86
C HIS A 487 -25.91 4.32 -16.92
N SER A 488 -26.72 5.19 -17.54
CA SER A 488 -27.65 4.79 -18.60
C SER A 488 -26.99 4.40 -19.92
N GLU A 489 -25.73 4.77 -20.10
CA GLU A 489 -24.93 4.51 -21.29
C GLU A 489 -23.89 3.42 -21.07
N ASP A 490 -23.67 3.02 -19.82
CA ASP A 490 -22.76 1.96 -19.42
C ASP A 490 -23.40 0.57 -19.65
N ALA A 491 -23.11 -0.04 -20.79
CA ALA A 491 -23.65 -1.34 -21.15
C ALA A 491 -23.27 -2.46 -20.18
N GLN A 492 -22.06 -2.39 -19.57
CA GLN A 492 -21.59 -3.39 -18.61
C GLN A 492 -22.36 -3.25 -17.29
N LEU A 493 -22.52 -2.03 -16.78
CA LEU A 493 -23.32 -1.76 -15.58
C LEU A 493 -24.77 -2.19 -15.78
N MET A 494 -25.38 -1.87 -16.93
CA MET A 494 -26.77 -2.28 -17.22
C MET A 494 -26.92 -3.79 -17.32
N ALA A 495 -25.94 -4.49 -17.89
CA ALA A 495 -25.93 -5.95 -17.92
C ALA A 495 -25.81 -6.57 -16.52
N ALA A 496 -25.02 -5.97 -15.63
CA ALA A 496 -24.96 -6.38 -14.23
C ALA A 496 -26.31 -6.20 -13.51
N VAL A 497 -27.00 -5.07 -13.74
CA VAL A 497 -28.34 -4.81 -13.20
C VAL A 497 -29.36 -5.84 -13.68
N ASP A 498 -29.26 -6.29 -14.94
CA ASP A 498 -30.16 -7.29 -15.50
C ASP A 498 -30.05 -8.67 -14.84
N LEU A 499 -28.91 -8.99 -14.23
CA LEU A 499 -28.70 -10.23 -13.48
C LEU A 499 -29.47 -10.28 -12.14
N PHE A 500 -29.99 -9.16 -11.68
CA PHE A 500 -30.83 -9.08 -10.46
C PHE A 500 -32.33 -9.27 -10.75
N LYS A 501 -32.73 -9.35 -12.03
CA LYS A 501 -34.11 -9.58 -12.46
C LYS A 501 -34.45 -11.05 -12.53
#